data_b9ce0631f36cc9cbd4b7b8166092961d
#
_entry.id   b9ce0631f36cc9cbd4b7b8166092961d
#
_cell.length_a   1.000
_cell.length_b   1.000
_cell.length_c   1.000
_cell.angle_alpha   90.00
_cell.angle_beta   90.00
_cell.angle_gamma   90.00
#
_symmetry.space_group_name_H-M   'P 1'
#
loop_
_entity.id
_entity.type
_entity.pdbx_description
1 polymer ?
#
loop_
_entity_poly.entity_id
_entity_poly.type
_entity_poly.pdbx_seq_one_letter_code
_entity_poly.pdbx_strand_id
1 'polypeptide(L)'
;MRRIAVFSASALLILFATSLSAEPHHIRADLVEVDGSGISGFVNLTQLPGGGSNLQVVVRGLHSGTDYSSFYYESADCSAPADEFQEFKGGTAASTELHGKIDEDLDEVGSVSVRLGPGYGTLLACARIH
;
A
#
# COMPACT_ATOMS: atom_id res chain seq x y z
N MET A 1 -8.23 54.74 -23.55
CA MET A 1 -8.28 54.43 -23.23
C MET A 1 -7.93 53.50 -22.75
N ARG A 2 -7.38 52.98 -22.53
CA ARG A 2 -7.01 52.38 -22.20
C ARG A 2 -7.10 51.45 -21.38
N ARG A 3 -7.01 51.10 -20.83
CA ARG A 3 -7.37 50.48 -19.92
C ARG A 3 -7.49 49.14 -20.11
N ILE A 4 -7.58 48.69 -20.92
CA ILE A 4 -7.88 47.49 -21.25
C ILE A 4 -7.00 46.49 -20.90
N ALA A 5 -5.92 46.57 -21.09
CA ALA A 5 -4.98 45.59 -20.92
C ALA A 5 -5.00 44.88 -19.69
N VAL A 6 -5.35 45.57 -18.77
CA VAL A 6 -5.32 45.03 -17.58
C VAL A 6 -5.88 43.75 -17.33
N PHE A 7 -6.93 43.51 -17.79
CA PHE A 7 -7.56 42.37 -17.44
C PHE A 7 -6.92 41.15 -17.80
N SER A 8 -6.26 41.13 -18.77
CA SER A 8 -5.75 39.89 -19.22
C SER A 8 -4.96 39.20 -18.23
N ALA A 9 -4.37 39.90 -17.43
CA ALA A 9 -3.48 39.28 -16.51
C ALA A 9 -4.17 38.41 -15.57
N SER A 10 -5.27 38.80 -15.17
CA SER A 10 -5.90 38.06 -14.15
C SER A 10 -6.26 36.71 -14.59
N ALA A 11 -6.49 36.54 -15.78
CA ALA A 11 -6.89 35.27 -16.21
C ALA A 11 -5.95 34.21 -15.89
N LEU A 12 -4.70 34.53 -15.82
CA LEU A 12 -3.79 33.55 -15.61
C LEU A 12 -3.84 32.91 -14.33
N LEU A 13 -4.08 33.68 -13.37
CA LEU A 13 -4.05 33.16 -12.09
C LEU A 13 -4.88 31.99 -11.88
N ILE A 14 -5.94 31.97 -12.50
CA ILE A 14 -6.84 30.92 -12.27
C ILE A 14 -6.29 29.59 -12.61
N LEU A 15 -5.46 29.52 -13.52
CA LEU A 15 -4.96 28.27 -13.93
C LEU A 15 -4.23 27.54 -12.88
N PHE A 16 -3.60 28.26 -12.02
CA PHE A 16 -2.85 27.60 -11.06
C PHE A 16 -3.67 26.81 -10.16
N ALA A 17 -4.75 27.29 -9.84
CA ALA A 17 -5.55 26.64 -8.86
C ALA A 17 -5.84 25.24 -9.27
N THR A 18 -6.05 25.04 -10.50
CA THR A 18 -6.43 23.71 -10.91
C THR A 18 -5.30 22.75 -10.83
N SER A 19 -4.13 23.22 -10.99
CA SER A 19 -3.04 22.31 -10.97
C SER A 19 -2.71 21.83 -9.60
N LEU A 20 -3.32 22.40 -8.60
CA LEU A 20 -3.04 21.98 -7.28
C LEU A 20 -3.77 20.75 -6.85
N SER A 21 -4.72 20.31 -7.59
CA SER A 21 -5.40 19.13 -7.17
C SER A 21 -4.56 17.96 -7.46
N ALA A 22 -3.95 17.43 -6.50
CA ALA A 22 -3.07 16.33 -6.66
C ALA A 22 -3.71 15.07 -6.18
N GLU A 23 -3.44 13.98 -6.87
CA GLU A 23 -3.89 12.68 -6.43
C GLU A 23 -3.00 12.18 -5.32
N PRO A 24 -3.51 11.37 -4.43
CA PRO A 24 -2.69 10.79 -3.40
C PRO A 24 -1.66 9.87 -4.02
N HIS A 25 -0.44 10.01 -3.58
CA HIS A 25 0.65 9.17 -4.03
C HIS A 25 1.03 8.15 -2.97
N HIS A 26 0.36 8.16 -1.85
CA HIS A 26 0.71 7.34 -0.71
C HIS A 26 -0.55 6.93 0.07
N ILE A 27 -0.64 5.67 0.41
CA ILE A 27 -1.73 5.15 1.22
C ILE A 27 -1.14 4.33 2.34
N ARG A 28 -1.66 4.51 3.55
CA ARG A 28 -1.34 3.68 4.69
C ARG A 28 -2.59 2.98 5.15
N ALA A 29 -2.50 1.69 5.43
CA ALA A 29 -3.63 0.91 5.92
C ALA A 29 -3.16 -0.04 7.02
N ASP A 30 -4.04 -0.33 7.97
CA ASP A 30 -3.70 -1.25 9.04
C ASP A 30 -3.87 -2.69 8.59
N LEU A 31 -2.97 -3.56 9.06
CA LEU A 31 -3.14 -4.98 8.94
C LEU A 31 -4.03 -5.43 10.09
N VAL A 32 -5.21 -5.91 9.75
CA VAL A 32 -6.19 -6.34 10.74
C VAL A 32 -6.10 -7.85 10.87
N GLU A 33 -5.99 -8.34 12.09
CA GLU A 33 -5.87 -9.77 12.31
C GLU A 33 -7.11 -10.52 11.88
N VAL A 34 -6.92 -11.74 11.43
CA VAL A 34 -7.98 -12.62 10.99
C VAL A 34 -8.06 -13.79 11.93
N ASP A 35 -9.26 -14.09 12.41
CA ASP A 35 -9.57 -15.25 13.26
C ASP A 35 -8.69 -15.34 14.53
N GLY A 36 -8.38 -14.20 15.10
CA GLY A 36 -7.61 -14.18 16.33
C GLY A 36 -6.16 -14.60 16.18
N SER A 37 -5.59 -14.41 15.00
CA SER A 37 -4.21 -14.83 14.74
C SER A 37 -3.16 -14.14 15.57
N GLY A 38 -3.47 -12.96 16.09
CA GLY A 38 -2.48 -12.15 16.80
C GLY A 38 -1.52 -11.40 15.90
N ILE A 39 -1.66 -11.52 14.60
CA ILE A 39 -0.80 -10.83 13.64
C ILE A 39 -1.43 -9.49 13.29
N SER A 40 -0.66 -8.42 13.42
CA SER A 40 -1.14 -7.07 13.12
C SER A 40 0.00 -6.25 12.54
N GLY A 41 -0.24 -4.98 12.31
CA GLY A 41 0.76 -4.06 11.79
C GLY A 41 0.14 -3.08 10.82
N PHE A 42 0.90 -2.68 9.82
CA PHE A 42 0.40 -1.75 8.82
C PHE A 42 1.16 -1.89 7.52
N VAL A 43 0.59 -1.35 6.47
CA VAL A 43 1.25 -1.29 5.16
C VAL A 43 1.28 0.14 4.69
N ASN A 44 2.32 0.50 3.96
CA ASN A 44 2.44 1.76 3.25
C ASN A 44 2.64 1.45 1.78
N LEU A 45 1.90 2.14 0.94
CA LEU A 45 2.00 1.97 -0.50
C LEU A 45 2.24 3.32 -1.12
N THR A 46 3.27 3.46 -1.90
CA THR A 46 3.64 4.72 -2.53
C THR A 46 3.76 4.54 -4.04
N GLN A 47 3.05 5.37 -4.80
CA GLN A 47 3.11 5.32 -6.26
C GLN A 47 4.50 5.77 -6.75
N LEU A 48 5.06 5.03 -7.67
CA LEU A 48 6.35 5.39 -8.27
C LEU A 48 6.13 6.19 -9.57
N PRO A 49 7.01 7.13 -9.86
CA PRO A 49 6.84 7.99 -11.04
C PRO A 49 6.79 7.24 -12.36
N GLY A 50 7.51 6.17 -12.47
CA GLY A 50 7.57 5.40 -13.71
C GLY A 50 6.56 4.27 -13.79
N GLY A 51 5.63 4.21 -12.87
CA GLY A 51 4.67 3.12 -12.78
C GLY A 51 5.08 2.11 -11.72
N GLY A 52 4.10 1.39 -11.19
CA GLY A 52 4.31 0.49 -10.09
C GLY A 52 4.30 1.22 -8.76
N SER A 53 4.51 0.50 -7.69
CA SER A 53 4.45 1.03 -6.33
C SER A 53 5.56 0.48 -5.47
N ASN A 54 5.93 1.25 -4.46
CA ASN A 54 6.77 0.75 -3.39
C ASN A 54 5.84 0.26 -2.30
N LEU A 55 6.01 -0.96 -1.87
CA LEU A 55 5.21 -1.55 -0.81
C LEU A 55 6.08 -1.79 0.41
N GLN A 56 5.62 -1.32 1.56
CA GLN A 56 6.24 -1.58 2.85
C GLN A 56 5.21 -2.28 3.73
N VAL A 57 5.58 -3.39 4.35
CA VAL A 57 4.70 -4.12 5.25
C VAL A 57 5.41 -4.25 6.59
N VAL A 58 4.81 -3.72 7.64
CA VAL A 58 5.35 -3.84 8.99
C VAL A 58 4.44 -4.78 9.75
N VAL A 59 4.99 -5.87 10.24
CA VAL A 59 4.23 -6.97 10.83
C VAL A 59 4.64 -7.19 12.27
N ARG A 60 3.67 -7.35 13.15
CA ARG A 60 3.88 -7.62 14.57
C ARG A 60 3.17 -8.91 14.95
N GLY A 61 3.63 -9.52 16.03
CA GLY A 61 2.99 -10.73 16.54
C GLY A 61 3.49 -12.01 15.93
N LEU A 62 4.59 -11.95 15.19
CA LEU A 62 5.13 -13.12 14.54
C LEU A 62 5.78 -14.07 15.57
N HIS A 63 5.72 -15.36 15.26
CA HIS A 63 6.41 -16.36 16.07
C HIS A 63 7.79 -16.61 15.49
N SER A 64 8.80 -16.58 16.34
CA SER A 64 10.18 -16.78 15.94
C SER A 64 10.34 -18.14 15.27
N GLY A 65 11.00 -18.16 14.14
CA GLY A 65 11.28 -19.39 13.40
C GLY A 65 10.15 -19.90 12.53
N THR A 66 8.99 -19.28 12.56
CA THR A 66 7.86 -19.68 11.74
C THR A 66 7.96 -19.00 10.38
N ASP A 67 7.59 -19.71 9.32
CA ASP A 67 7.59 -19.17 7.98
C ASP A 67 6.29 -18.46 7.69
N TYR A 68 6.38 -17.31 7.05
CA TYR A 68 5.26 -16.48 6.65
C TYR A 68 5.43 -15.99 5.22
N SER A 69 4.34 -15.52 4.63
CA SER A 69 4.37 -14.93 3.30
C SER A 69 3.46 -13.73 3.25
N SER A 70 3.78 -12.77 2.39
CA SER A 70 2.97 -11.60 2.14
C SER A 70 2.56 -11.61 0.68
N PHE A 71 1.29 -11.29 0.42
CA PHE A 71 0.72 -11.24 -0.92
C PHE A 71 -0.04 -9.93 -1.10
N TYR A 72 -0.23 -9.51 -2.34
CA TYR A 72 -1.09 -8.38 -2.66
C TYR A 72 -2.12 -8.79 -3.70
N TYR A 73 -3.23 -8.09 -3.73
CA TYR A 73 -4.43 -8.50 -4.45
C TYR A 73 -5.10 -7.32 -5.11
N GLU A 74 -5.85 -7.58 -6.16
CA GLU A 74 -6.76 -6.57 -6.71
C GLU A 74 -8.03 -6.47 -5.86
N SER A 75 -8.43 -7.57 -5.24
CA SER A 75 -9.60 -7.57 -4.37
C SER A 75 -9.33 -6.80 -3.07
N ALA A 76 -10.39 -6.37 -2.42
CA ALA A 76 -10.27 -5.58 -1.19
C ALA A 76 -10.12 -6.43 0.06
N ASP A 77 -10.28 -7.73 -0.04
CA ASP A 77 -10.40 -8.62 1.12
C ASP A 77 -9.39 -9.75 1.15
N CYS A 78 -8.28 -9.59 0.49
CA CYS A 78 -7.21 -10.58 0.46
C CYS A 78 -7.65 -11.93 -0.11
N SER A 79 -8.54 -11.91 -1.08
CA SER A 79 -8.98 -13.12 -1.74
C SER A 79 -8.39 -13.23 -3.14
N ALA A 80 -8.06 -14.44 -3.53
CA ALA A 80 -7.39 -14.72 -4.80
C ALA A 80 -8.17 -14.15 -5.99
N PRO A 81 -7.46 -13.78 -7.06
CA PRO A 81 -6.05 -14.09 -7.34
C PRO A 81 -5.08 -13.17 -6.60
N ALA A 82 -3.92 -13.70 -6.33
CA ALA A 82 -2.91 -13.04 -5.51
C ALA A 82 -1.55 -13.08 -6.19
N ASP A 83 -0.75 -12.07 -5.91
CA ASP A 83 0.64 -12.04 -6.32
C ASP A 83 1.52 -12.06 -5.09
N GLU A 84 2.54 -12.88 -5.09
CA GLU A 84 3.44 -12.96 -3.96
C GLU A 84 4.32 -11.72 -3.88
N PHE A 85 4.41 -11.15 -2.69
CA PHE A 85 5.31 -10.04 -2.45
C PHE A 85 6.64 -10.55 -1.89
N GLN A 86 6.61 -11.22 -0.75
CA GLN A 86 7.82 -11.79 -0.14
C GLN A 86 7.47 -12.94 0.77
N GLU A 87 8.39 -13.91 0.87
CA GLU A 87 8.39 -14.90 1.93
C GLU A 87 9.36 -14.43 3.00
N PHE A 88 9.06 -14.68 4.25
CA PHE A 88 9.91 -14.25 5.35
C PHE A 88 9.70 -15.13 6.57
N LYS A 89 10.62 -15.02 7.52
CA LYS A 89 10.57 -15.85 8.72
C LYS A 89 10.46 -14.95 9.94
N GLY A 90 9.65 -15.32 10.89
CA GLY A 90 9.55 -14.58 12.14
C GLY A 90 10.87 -14.59 12.89
N GLY A 91 11.27 -13.44 13.36
CA GLY A 91 12.47 -13.27 14.16
C GLY A 91 12.13 -12.99 15.60
N THR A 92 13.13 -12.59 16.36
CA THR A 92 12.95 -12.28 17.77
C THR A 92 12.59 -10.83 18.02
N ALA A 93 12.63 -9.99 16.98
CA ALA A 93 12.27 -8.59 17.12
C ALA A 93 10.78 -8.43 17.28
N ALA A 94 10.34 -7.32 17.88
CA ALA A 94 8.92 -7.06 18.10
C ALA A 94 8.16 -6.86 16.78
N SER A 95 8.83 -6.44 15.75
CA SER A 95 8.21 -6.27 14.44
C SER A 95 9.20 -6.62 13.33
N THR A 96 8.66 -6.97 12.19
CA THR A 96 9.45 -7.24 10.99
C THR A 96 8.97 -6.30 9.89
N GLU A 97 9.91 -5.76 9.16
CA GLU A 97 9.60 -4.86 8.08
C GLU A 97 10.00 -5.50 6.74
N LEU A 98 9.06 -5.52 5.81
CA LEU A 98 9.31 -5.95 4.44
C LEU A 98 9.14 -4.75 3.54
N HIS A 99 9.95 -4.62 2.50
CA HIS A 99 9.68 -3.58 1.52
C HIS A 99 10.27 -3.97 0.17
N GLY A 100 9.68 -3.44 -0.87
CA GLY A 100 10.12 -3.71 -2.22
C GLY A 100 9.18 -3.07 -3.22
N LYS A 101 9.55 -3.16 -4.48
CA LYS A 101 8.76 -2.63 -5.56
C LYS A 101 7.83 -3.71 -6.10
N ILE A 102 6.60 -3.31 -6.42
CA ILE A 102 5.66 -4.17 -7.13
C ILE A 102 5.26 -3.48 -8.44
N ASP A 103 4.78 -4.25 -9.39
CA ASP A 103 4.48 -3.70 -10.71
C ASP A 103 3.11 -3.01 -10.78
N GLU A 104 2.25 -3.24 -9.83
CA GLU A 104 0.93 -2.63 -9.81
C GLU A 104 0.98 -1.18 -9.33
N ASP A 105 0.17 -0.33 -9.95
CA ASP A 105 0.02 1.05 -9.53
C ASP A 105 -0.82 1.11 -8.26
N LEU A 106 -0.72 2.23 -7.56
CA LEU A 106 -1.37 2.42 -6.28
C LEU A 106 -2.88 2.13 -6.32
N ASP A 107 -3.55 2.55 -7.36
CA ASP A 107 -4.99 2.39 -7.49
C ASP A 107 -5.41 0.98 -7.90
N GLU A 108 -4.48 0.14 -8.25
CA GLU A 108 -4.77 -1.24 -8.66
C GLU A 108 -4.64 -2.24 -7.50
N VAL A 109 -4.04 -1.84 -6.40
CA VAL A 109 -3.87 -2.73 -5.26
C VAL A 109 -5.06 -2.59 -4.33
N GLY A 110 -5.86 -3.63 -4.20
CA GLY A 110 -7.03 -3.62 -3.34
C GLY A 110 -6.74 -3.99 -1.90
N SER A 111 -5.80 -4.89 -1.69
CA SER A 111 -5.45 -5.34 -0.33
C SER A 111 -4.06 -5.98 -0.30
N VAL A 112 -3.53 -6.13 0.91
CA VAL A 112 -2.24 -6.76 1.17
C VAL A 112 -2.41 -7.69 2.37
N SER A 113 -1.83 -8.87 2.32
CA SER A 113 -2.01 -9.85 3.39
C SER A 113 -0.70 -10.33 3.99
N VAL A 114 -0.84 -10.92 5.17
CA VAL A 114 0.18 -11.80 5.74
C VAL A 114 -0.47 -13.16 5.92
N ARG A 115 0.18 -14.18 5.40
CA ARG A 115 -0.29 -15.56 5.48
C ARG A 115 0.76 -16.45 6.11
N LEU A 116 0.32 -17.57 6.61
CA LEU A 116 1.23 -18.59 7.07
C LEU A 116 1.92 -19.17 5.83
N GLY A 117 3.22 -19.27 5.87
CA GLY A 117 4.00 -19.76 4.75
C GLY A 117 4.70 -21.05 5.05
N PRO A 118 5.52 -21.53 4.11
CA PRO A 118 5.77 -20.92 2.82
C PRO A 118 4.56 -21.05 1.89
N GLY A 119 4.50 -20.16 0.91
CA GLY A 119 3.42 -20.16 -0.07
C GLY A 119 2.13 -19.54 0.41
N TYR A 120 1.05 -19.90 -0.24
CA TYR A 120 -0.26 -19.30 -0.01
C TYR A 120 -1.01 -20.09 1.07
N GLY A 121 -0.59 -19.91 2.31
CA GLY A 121 -1.20 -20.64 3.42
C GLY A 121 -2.34 -19.86 4.07
N THR A 122 -2.62 -20.20 5.32
CA THR A 122 -3.72 -19.60 6.06
C THR A 122 -3.58 -18.09 6.14
N LEU A 123 -4.67 -17.37 5.91
CA LEU A 123 -4.70 -15.91 6.03
C LEU A 123 -4.63 -15.52 7.49
N LEU A 124 -3.67 -14.71 7.87
CA LEU A 124 -3.45 -14.29 9.24
C LEU A 124 -3.81 -12.82 9.48
N ALA A 125 -3.60 -11.97 8.49
CA ALA A 125 -3.96 -10.55 8.58
C ALA A 125 -4.18 -9.97 7.20
N CYS A 126 -5.04 -8.98 7.10
CA CYS A 126 -5.38 -8.35 5.84
C CYS A 126 -5.46 -6.83 6.02
N ALA A 127 -4.81 -6.10 5.13
CA ALA A 127 -4.91 -4.65 5.06
C ALA A 127 -5.70 -4.28 3.82
N ARG A 128 -6.81 -3.58 4.01
CA ARG A 128 -7.64 -3.15 2.89
C ARG A 128 -7.14 -1.79 2.43
N ILE A 129 -6.77 -1.69 1.16
CA ILE A 129 -6.22 -0.45 0.59
C ILE A 129 -7.34 0.39 -0.01
N HIS A 130 -8.24 -0.23 -0.72
CA HIS A 130 -9.35 0.49 -1.36
C HIS A 130 -10.71 -0.10 -1.05
#